data_caf10130b386404fac4402ad1a777d96
#
_entry.id   caf10130b386404fac4402ad1a777d96
#
_cell.length_a   1.000
_cell.length_b   1.000
_cell.length_c   1.000
_cell.angle_alpha   90.00
_cell.angle_beta   90.00
_cell.angle_gamma   90.00
#
_symmetry.space_group_name_H-M   'P 1'
#
loop_
_entity.id
_entity.type
_entity.pdbx_description
1 polymer ?
#
loop_
_entity_poly.entity_id
_entity_poly.type
_entity_poly.pdbx_seq_one_letter_code
_entity_poly.pdbx_strand_id
1 'polypeptide(L)'
;MSYIKKILKKIMPQQNYEDYWKITVEYTDIHGERFNGTLQLIVDYIDNNDVSKYTPKLFDDLQNIVDAKYPKVDKGSIRKSINQFVKLGYINYELKSYHQYTKPFLEAKTKRRRHELFSRILYSNSSLNRSVTENSDTNEINFLIKTLEEVGKLTKKDIEALMLVNISDVKKGYLNSSELNEYKKEAKSIDFKMRKYNQIAYLFNFLNKLNDVVFVNDELYFEEDAKHIFGDDYEDKKTARDPYLHRIYKVQLQEECEEIYGNSMCVLEQLSYPILIASHIKPFIESDENEAYDPNNGLLLSRTIDSLFDGRKGKPPYISFNDDGTIIFSERLAEDVKEFWKDYQLENIVLN
;
A
#
# COMPACT_ATOMS: atom_id res chain seq x y z
N MET A 1 46.20 11.47 -19.48
CA MET A 1 44.94 11.04 -18.81
C MET A 1 43.73 11.98 -19.03
N SER A 2 43.88 13.23 -19.47
CA SER A 2 42.77 14.18 -19.60
C SER A 2 41.94 14.06 -20.90
N TYR A 3 42.55 13.61 -21.98
CA TYR A 3 41.89 13.54 -23.30
C TYR A 3 40.91 12.35 -23.42
N ILE A 4 41.29 11.20 -22.88
CA ILE A 4 40.43 10.01 -22.86
C ILE A 4 39.21 10.22 -21.94
N LYS A 5 39.36 10.91 -20.78
CA LYS A 5 38.23 11.30 -19.93
C LYS A 5 37.27 12.29 -20.58
N LYS A 6 37.79 13.19 -21.50
CA LYS A 6 36.95 14.11 -22.29
C LYS A 6 36.20 13.42 -23.40
N ILE A 7 36.79 12.42 -24.04
CA ILE A 7 36.13 11.63 -25.10
C ILE A 7 35.07 10.69 -24.50
N LEU A 8 35.36 10.04 -23.37
CA LEU A 8 34.37 9.20 -22.64
C LEU A 8 33.20 10.01 -22.13
N LYS A 9 33.40 11.27 -21.71
CA LYS A 9 32.30 12.18 -21.32
C LYS A 9 31.42 12.62 -22.50
N LYS A 10 31.92 12.55 -23.75
CA LYS A 10 31.19 12.92 -24.98
C LYS A 10 30.39 11.74 -25.57
N ILE A 11 30.67 10.52 -25.13
CA ILE A 11 30.02 9.28 -25.62
C ILE A 11 28.97 8.76 -24.62
N MET A 12 28.97 9.25 -23.36
CA MET A 12 27.88 8.93 -22.44
C MET A 12 26.66 9.78 -22.79
N PRO A 13 25.52 9.16 -23.13
CA PRO A 13 24.30 9.93 -23.32
C PRO A 13 24.03 10.75 -22.06
N GLN A 14 23.71 12.03 -22.23
CA GLN A 14 23.35 12.93 -21.14
C GLN A 14 22.17 12.31 -20.42
N GLN A 15 22.27 12.13 -19.08
CA GLN A 15 21.17 11.58 -18.31
C GLN A 15 20.02 12.60 -18.29
N ASN A 16 18.94 12.33 -18.98
CA ASN A 16 17.66 13.00 -18.75
C ASN A 16 17.06 12.44 -17.48
N TYR A 17 17.18 13.19 -16.39
CA TYR A 17 16.63 12.79 -15.07
C TYR A 17 15.11 12.93 -15.00
N GLU A 18 14.50 13.57 -15.98
CA GLU A 18 13.08 13.89 -16.02
C GLU A 18 12.23 12.75 -16.61
N ASP A 19 12.86 11.79 -17.28
CA ASP A 19 12.17 10.77 -18.08
C ASP A 19 12.07 9.41 -17.37
N TYR A 20 12.13 9.35 -16.04
CA TYR A 20 11.97 8.10 -15.30
C TYR A 20 11.56 8.32 -13.84
N TRP A 21 11.09 7.27 -13.16
CA TRP A 21 10.74 7.32 -11.75
C TRP A 21 11.97 7.54 -10.88
N LYS A 22 12.00 8.64 -10.13
CA LYS A 22 13.18 9.09 -9.36
C LYS A 22 13.18 8.50 -7.95
N ILE A 23 13.35 7.20 -7.82
CA ILE A 23 13.46 6.56 -6.51
C ILE A 23 14.86 6.76 -5.92
N THR A 24 15.06 7.88 -5.23
CA THR A 24 16.29 8.19 -4.51
C THR A 24 16.04 8.09 -3.01
N VAL A 25 16.61 7.06 -2.38
CA VAL A 25 16.43 6.79 -0.95
C VAL A 25 17.77 6.59 -0.28
N GLU A 26 17.80 6.78 1.02
CA GLU A 26 18.98 6.57 1.87
C GLU A 26 18.87 5.28 2.67
N TYR A 27 17.66 4.89 3.05
CA TYR A 27 17.38 3.68 3.83
C TYR A 27 16.33 2.82 3.13
N THR A 28 16.61 1.55 3.01
CA THR A 28 15.66 0.56 2.46
C THR A 28 15.14 -0.42 3.49
N ASP A 29 15.79 -0.51 4.67
CA ASP A 29 15.32 -1.37 5.76
C ASP A 29 14.26 -0.64 6.59
N ILE A 30 12.99 -0.96 6.35
CA ILE A 30 11.85 -0.39 7.06
C ILE A 30 11.76 -0.80 8.54
N HIS A 31 12.55 -1.81 8.97
CA HIS A 31 12.65 -2.22 10.36
C HIS A 31 13.86 -1.60 11.05
N GLY A 32 14.77 -1.03 10.28
CA GLY A 32 16.03 -0.49 10.77
C GLY A 32 15.85 0.76 11.64
N GLU A 33 16.71 0.91 12.65
CA GLU A 33 16.72 2.05 13.56
C GLU A 33 16.79 3.40 12.82
N ARG A 34 17.64 3.50 11.79
CA ARG A 34 17.82 4.75 11.04
C ARG A 34 16.58 5.14 10.24
N PHE A 35 15.87 4.17 9.66
CA PHE A 35 14.61 4.43 8.96
C PHE A 35 13.56 4.94 9.95
N ASN A 36 13.29 4.17 11.01
CA ASN A 36 12.26 4.50 11.99
C ASN A 36 12.61 5.76 12.79
N GLY A 37 13.85 5.90 13.24
CA GLY A 37 14.28 7.05 14.01
C GLY A 37 14.27 8.36 13.20
N THR A 38 14.65 8.31 11.90
CA THR A 38 14.54 9.50 11.04
C THR A 38 13.06 9.87 10.81
N LEU A 39 12.20 8.90 10.56
CA LEU A 39 10.77 9.14 10.40
C LEU A 39 10.16 9.72 11.69
N GLN A 40 10.52 9.18 12.85
CA GLN A 40 10.08 9.71 14.15
C GLN A 40 10.49 11.17 14.34
N LEU A 41 11.75 11.52 14.06
CA LEU A 41 12.22 12.90 14.14
C LEU A 41 11.41 13.86 13.24
N ILE A 42 11.03 13.41 12.05
CA ILE A 42 10.20 14.21 11.13
C ILE A 42 8.79 14.39 11.69
N VAL A 43 8.18 13.32 12.21
CA VAL A 43 6.84 13.37 12.84
C VAL A 43 6.86 14.29 14.05
N ASP A 44 7.83 14.12 14.95
CA ASP A 44 8.00 14.98 16.14
C ASP A 44 8.20 16.45 15.76
N TYR A 45 8.95 16.70 14.69
CA TYR A 45 9.16 18.05 14.18
C TYR A 45 7.86 18.68 13.69
N ILE A 46 7.05 17.94 12.93
CA ILE A 46 5.75 18.40 12.44
C ILE A 46 4.79 18.67 13.60
N ASP A 47 4.76 17.80 14.61
CA ASP A 47 3.86 17.93 15.76
C ASP A 47 4.22 19.11 16.68
N ASN A 48 5.50 19.49 16.76
CA ASN A 48 5.99 20.51 17.69
C ASN A 48 6.27 21.88 17.05
N ASN A 49 6.06 22.03 15.74
CA ASN A 49 6.31 23.29 15.04
C ASN A 49 5.09 23.74 14.24
N ASP A 50 4.98 25.05 13.99
CA ASP A 50 3.99 25.57 13.05
C ASP A 50 4.48 25.32 11.61
N VAL A 51 3.94 24.28 11.00
CA VAL A 51 4.22 23.88 9.62
C VAL A 51 3.10 24.30 8.65
N SER A 52 2.15 25.12 9.10
CA SER A 52 1.04 25.62 8.27
C SER A 52 1.50 26.34 7.01
N LYS A 53 2.68 26.99 7.09
CA LYS A 53 3.33 27.64 5.96
C LYS A 53 4.78 27.16 5.83
N TYR A 54 5.06 26.48 4.73
CA TYR A 54 6.42 26.06 4.41
C TYR A 54 7.38 27.26 4.26
N THR A 55 8.56 27.13 4.85
CA THR A 55 9.70 28.01 4.61
C THR A 55 10.98 27.18 4.44
N PRO A 56 11.97 27.64 3.64
CA PRO A 56 13.26 26.95 3.53
C PRO A 56 13.92 26.71 4.88
N LYS A 57 13.74 27.66 5.84
CA LYS A 57 14.27 27.54 7.19
C LYS A 57 13.73 26.34 7.95
N LEU A 58 12.42 26.04 7.84
CA LEU A 58 11.83 24.83 8.45
C LEU A 58 12.53 23.56 7.96
N PHE A 59 12.84 23.49 6.67
CA PHE A 59 13.52 22.33 6.11
C PHE A 59 15.00 22.27 6.54
N ASP A 60 15.69 23.41 6.61
CA ASP A 60 17.08 23.48 7.10
C ASP A 60 17.17 23.10 8.59
N ASP A 61 16.25 23.57 9.42
CA ASP A 61 16.18 23.23 10.84
C ASP A 61 15.96 21.73 11.04
N LEU A 62 15.03 21.13 10.29
CA LEU A 62 14.81 19.67 10.30
C LEU A 62 16.06 18.90 9.84
N GLN A 63 16.76 19.37 8.79
CA GLN A 63 18.01 18.76 8.34
C GLN A 63 19.07 18.76 9.45
N ASN A 64 19.20 19.86 10.20
CA ASN A 64 20.14 19.97 11.31
C ASN A 64 19.78 18.98 12.45
N ILE A 65 18.49 18.82 12.78
CA ILE A 65 18.02 17.85 13.77
C ILE A 65 18.36 16.41 13.35
N VAL A 66 18.08 16.06 12.09
CA VAL A 66 18.38 14.73 11.55
C VAL A 66 19.89 14.49 11.50
N ASP A 67 20.70 15.46 11.09
CA ASP A 67 22.16 15.36 11.04
C ASP A 67 22.76 15.20 12.44
N ALA A 68 22.26 15.92 13.43
CA ALA A 68 22.70 15.78 14.81
C ALA A 68 22.48 14.37 15.39
N LYS A 69 21.38 13.70 15.01
CA LYS A 69 21.07 12.34 15.48
C LYS A 69 21.71 11.25 14.62
N TYR A 70 21.74 11.45 13.31
CA TYR A 70 22.22 10.48 12.30
C TYR A 70 23.19 11.16 11.33
N PRO A 71 24.43 11.48 11.78
CA PRO A 71 25.39 12.23 10.97
C PRO A 71 25.68 11.60 9.62
N LYS A 72 25.78 12.41 8.57
CA LYS A 72 26.11 12.00 7.22
C LYS A 72 27.36 12.72 6.72
N VAL A 73 28.00 12.10 5.72
CA VAL A 73 29.22 12.68 5.11
C VAL A 73 28.93 14.01 4.39
N ASP A 74 27.71 14.15 3.86
CA ASP A 74 27.32 15.34 3.11
C ASP A 74 25.84 15.71 3.34
N LYS A 75 25.53 17.01 3.18
CA LYS A 75 24.16 17.53 3.32
C LYS A 75 23.17 16.98 2.29
N GLY A 76 23.64 16.50 1.13
CA GLY A 76 22.79 15.88 0.11
C GLY A 76 22.22 14.56 0.62
N SER A 77 23.00 13.78 1.37
CA SER A 77 22.55 12.54 2.00
C SER A 77 21.53 12.80 3.13
N ILE A 78 21.69 13.89 3.90
CA ILE A 78 20.66 14.29 4.87
C ILE A 78 19.35 14.63 4.18
N ARG A 79 19.38 15.45 3.12
CA ARG A 79 18.18 15.77 2.33
C ARG A 79 17.51 14.53 1.75
N LYS A 80 18.29 13.56 1.25
CA LYS A 80 17.76 12.28 0.74
C LYS A 80 17.06 11.49 1.84
N SER A 81 17.62 11.46 3.06
CA SER A 81 17.03 10.73 4.18
C SER A 81 15.68 11.30 4.64
N ILE A 82 15.42 12.58 4.43
CA ILE A 82 14.11 13.22 4.70
C ILE A 82 13.19 13.04 3.48
N ASN A 83 13.68 13.39 2.28
CA ASN A 83 12.88 13.33 1.05
C ASN A 83 12.35 11.93 0.72
N GLN A 84 13.06 10.87 1.14
CA GLN A 84 12.56 9.52 0.94
C GLN A 84 11.18 9.28 1.58
N PHE A 85 10.90 9.87 2.76
CA PHE A 85 9.61 9.72 3.43
C PHE A 85 8.49 10.50 2.73
N VAL A 86 8.83 11.59 2.05
CA VAL A 86 7.90 12.31 1.17
C VAL A 86 7.60 11.48 -0.08
N LYS A 87 8.64 10.88 -0.70
CA LYS A 87 8.50 9.99 -1.86
C LYS A 87 7.68 8.74 -1.55
N LEU A 88 7.95 8.11 -0.41
CA LEU A 88 7.27 6.90 0.03
C LEU A 88 5.85 7.18 0.57
N GLY A 89 5.45 8.45 0.69
CA GLY A 89 4.11 8.82 1.07
C GLY A 89 3.84 8.91 2.58
N TYR A 90 4.84 8.69 3.43
CA TYR A 90 4.68 8.88 4.88
C TYR A 90 4.45 10.33 5.26
N ILE A 91 5.13 11.25 4.59
CA ILE A 91 5.13 12.70 4.85
C ILE A 91 4.59 13.41 3.62
N ASN A 92 3.71 14.38 3.83
CA ASN A 92 3.14 15.16 2.75
C ASN A 92 4.10 16.26 2.27
N TYR A 93 3.88 16.71 1.05
CA TYR A 93 4.62 17.82 0.43
C TYR A 93 4.72 19.03 1.36
N GLU A 94 5.86 19.71 1.35
CA GLU A 94 6.18 20.85 2.21
C GLU A 94 6.14 20.56 3.73
N LEU A 95 6.22 19.29 4.15
CA LEU A 95 6.15 18.87 5.56
C LEU A 95 4.83 19.29 6.26
N LYS A 96 3.76 19.55 5.51
CA LYS A 96 2.49 20.07 6.05
C LYS A 96 1.80 19.14 7.02
N SER A 97 1.99 17.85 6.84
CA SER A 97 1.39 16.79 7.65
C SER A 97 2.03 15.45 7.31
N TYR A 98 1.54 14.39 7.90
CA TYR A 98 1.91 13.01 7.56
C TYR A 98 0.67 12.18 7.29
N HIS A 99 0.86 11.04 6.61
CA HIS A 99 -0.21 10.09 6.33
C HIS A 99 -0.78 9.51 7.64
N GLN A 100 -2.08 9.23 7.70
CA GLN A 100 -2.77 8.72 8.89
C GLN A 100 -2.12 7.44 9.46
N TYR A 101 -1.57 6.59 8.64
CA TYR A 101 -0.89 5.37 9.06
C TYR A 101 0.58 5.55 9.45
N THR A 102 1.14 6.75 9.42
CA THR A 102 2.55 6.97 9.75
C THR A 102 2.85 6.71 11.23
N LYS A 103 2.03 7.21 12.14
CA LYS A 103 2.17 6.90 13.58
C LYS A 103 1.91 5.43 13.90
N PRO A 104 0.81 4.81 13.44
CA PRO A 104 0.61 3.37 13.56
C PRO A 104 1.78 2.52 13.03
N PHE A 105 2.41 2.93 11.92
CA PHE A 105 3.61 2.26 11.41
C PHE A 105 4.79 2.33 12.36
N LEU A 106 5.05 3.49 12.98
CA LEU A 106 6.11 3.66 13.97
C LEU A 106 5.86 2.84 15.24
N GLU A 107 4.61 2.72 15.65
CA GLU A 107 4.15 1.99 16.84
C GLU A 107 4.00 0.48 16.61
N ALA A 108 4.02 0.02 15.35
CA ALA A 108 3.82 -1.38 14.98
C ALA A 108 4.84 -2.30 15.64
N LYS A 109 4.36 -3.27 16.44
CA LYS A 109 5.18 -4.21 17.21
C LYS A 109 5.65 -5.40 16.37
N THR A 110 4.87 -5.80 15.36
CA THR A 110 5.17 -6.95 14.52
C THR A 110 5.71 -6.52 13.14
N LYS A 111 6.52 -7.37 12.52
CA LYS A 111 7.01 -7.15 11.15
C LYS A 111 5.86 -7.17 10.15
N ARG A 112 4.91 -8.09 10.33
CA ARG A 112 3.73 -8.25 9.46
C ARG A 112 2.90 -6.97 9.45
N ARG A 113 2.51 -6.45 10.62
CA ARG A 113 1.77 -5.18 10.73
C ARG A 113 2.51 -4.01 10.09
N ARG A 114 3.84 -3.96 10.24
CA ARG A 114 4.66 -2.92 9.64
C ARG A 114 4.68 -3.02 8.10
N HIS A 115 4.75 -4.23 7.54
CA HIS A 115 4.67 -4.44 6.09
C HIS A 115 3.31 -4.04 5.53
N GLU A 116 2.25 -4.35 6.23
CA GLU A 116 0.90 -3.99 5.85
C GLU A 116 0.71 -2.46 5.83
N LEU A 117 1.05 -1.76 6.91
CA LEU A 117 0.96 -0.30 6.96
C LEU A 117 1.87 0.38 5.92
N PHE A 118 3.07 -0.17 5.69
CA PHE A 118 3.95 0.24 4.60
C PHE A 118 3.27 0.12 3.24
N SER A 119 2.63 -1.01 2.98
CA SER A 119 1.93 -1.27 1.72
C SER A 119 0.79 -0.29 1.48
N ARG A 120 -0.03 -0.03 2.50
CA ARG A 120 -1.10 0.98 2.42
C ARG A 120 -0.56 2.36 2.10
N ILE A 121 0.46 2.82 2.83
CA ILE A 121 1.04 4.14 2.64
C ILE A 121 1.61 4.27 1.23
N LEU A 122 2.41 3.29 0.78
CA LEU A 122 3.00 3.35 -0.55
C LEU A 122 1.96 3.34 -1.65
N TYR A 123 0.99 2.45 -1.56
CA TYR A 123 -0.03 2.30 -2.59
C TYR A 123 -0.93 3.54 -2.71
N SER A 124 -1.32 4.15 -1.58
CA SER A 124 -2.26 5.28 -1.58
C SER A 124 -1.60 6.64 -1.75
N ASN A 125 -0.37 6.84 -1.24
CA ASN A 125 0.20 8.19 -1.09
C ASN A 125 1.63 8.35 -1.62
N SER A 126 2.29 7.29 -2.12
CA SER A 126 3.64 7.45 -2.65
C SER A 126 3.65 8.25 -3.94
N SER A 127 4.73 9.04 -4.12
CA SER A 127 5.08 9.66 -5.41
C SER A 127 6.59 9.76 -5.51
N LEU A 128 7.19 8.94 -6.35
CA LEU A 128 8.65 8.79 -6.44
C LEU A 128 9.34 10.05 -6.99
N ASN A 129 8.59 10.90 -7.65
CA ASN A 129 9.06 12.19 -8.17
C ASN A 129 8.83 13.35 -7.20
N ARG A 130 8.13 13.15 -6.08
CA ARG A 130 7.87 14.16 -5.05
C ARG A 130 9.08 14.34 -4.13
N SER A 131 9.24 15.54 -3.59
CA SER A 131 10.17 15.86 -2.50
C SER A 131 9.57 16.93 -1.58
N VAL A 132 10.29 17.36 -0.55
CA VAL A 132 9.82 18.47 0.29
C VAL A 132 9.62 19.76 -0.52
N THR A 133 10.43 19.98 -1.56
CA THR A 133 10.44 21.22 -2.37
C THR A 133 9.84 21.07 -3.76
N GLU A 134 9.52 19.86 -4.19
CA GLU A 134 8.92 19.57 -5.50
C GLU A 134 7.66 18.72 -5.31
N ASN A 135 6.53 19.23 -5.79
CA ASN A 135 5.30 18.47 -5.77
C ASN A 135 5.20 17.52 -6.99
N SER A 136 4.57 16.40 -6.78
CA SER A 136 4.17 15.47 -7.82
C SER A 136 3.02 14.62 -7.29
N ASP A 137 1.98 14.46 -8.08
CA ASP A 137 0.77 13.69 -7.73
C ASP A 137 0.73 12.34 -8.48
N THR A 138 1.82 11.98 -9.17
CA THR A 138 1.95 10.68 -9.82
C THR A 138 2.14 9.58 -8.77
N ASN A 139 1.38 8.50 -8.83
CA ASN A 139 1.52 7.37 -7.91
C ASN A 139 2.05 6.14 -8.67
N GLU A 140 3.38 6.03 -8.71
CA GLU A 140 4.09 5.02 -9.49
C GLU A 140 3.88 3.61 -8.95
N ILE A 141 3.76 3.45 -7.63
CA ILE A 141 3.53 2.14 -7.01
C ILE A 141 2.12 1.64 -7.32
N ASN A 142 1.11 2.51 -7.21
CA ASN A 142 -0.26 2.18 -7.62
C ASN A 142 -0.33 1.75 -9.10
N PHE A 143 0.33 2.51 -9.97
CA PHE A 143 0.41 2.20 -11.40
C PHE A 143 1.08 0.84 -11.67
N LEU A 144 2.17 0.52 -10.98
CA LEU A 144 2.86 -0.77 -11.08
C LEU A 144 1.95 -1.92 -10.64
N ILE A 145 1.30 -1.78 -9.49
CA ILE A 145 0.40 -2.82 -8.96
C ILE A 145 -0.80 -3.04 -9.89
N LYS A 146 -1.42 -1.98 -10.42
CA LYS A 146 -2.50 -2.10 -11.41
C LYS A 146 -2.04 -2.72 -12.72
N THR A 147 -0.79 -2.45 -13.14
CA THR A 147 -0.20 -3.13 -14.30
C THR A 147 0.04 -4.62 -14.00
N LEU A 148 0.52 -4.96 -12.79
CA LEU A 148 0.65 -6.36 -12.36
C LEU A 148 -0.69 -7.10 -12.41
N GLU A 149 -1.77 -6.47 -11.96
CA GLU A 149 -3.13 -7.03 -11.99
C GLU A 149 -3.59 -7.31 -13.43
N GLU A 150 -3.38 -6.36 -14.34
CA GLU A 150 -3.74 -6.49 -15.77
C GLU A 150 -2.98 -7.60 -16.48
N VAL A 151 -1.66 -7.74 -16.21
CA VAL A 151 -0.80 -8.68 -16.95
C VAL A 151 -0.57 -10.00 -16.22
N GLY A 152 -0.98 -10.12 -14.96
CA GLY A 152 -0.90 -11.29 -14.09
C GLY A 152 0.48 -11.55 -13.49
N LYS A 153 1.56 -11.06 -14.10
CA LYS A 153 2.93 -11.13 -13.58
C LYS A 153 3.84 -10.08 -14.22
N LEU A 154 4.87 -9.67 -13.48
CA LEU A 154 5.90 -8.75 -13.98
C LEU A 154 7.29 -9.34 -13.78
N THR A 155 8.04 -9.49 -14.87
CA THR A 155 9.47 -9.81 -14.80
C THR A 155 10.27 -8.59 -14.31
N LYS A 156 11.50 -8.80 -13.85
CA LYS A 156 12.40 -7.67 -13.53
C LYS A 156 12.56 -6.69 -14.68
N LYS A 157 12.56 -7.18 -15.95
CA LYS A 157 12.63 -6.32 -17.14
C LYS A 157 11.36 -5.51 -17.37
N ASP A 158 10.21 -6.06 -16.99
CA ASP A 158 8.93 -5.32 -17.03
C ASP A 158 8.94 -4.18 -16.02
N ILE A 159 9.41 -4.44 -14.79
CA ILE A 159 9.53 -3.41 -13.74
C ILE A 159 10.55 -2.33 -14.13
N GLU A 160 11.71 -2.72 -14.72
CA GLU A 160 12.68 -1.77 -15.27
C GLU A 160 12.05 -0.87 -16.34
N ALA A 161 11.23 -1.44 -17.23
CA ALA A 161 10.53 -0.73 -18.28
C ALA A 161 9.45 0.22 -17.74
N LEU A 162 8.71 -0.17 -16.72
CA LEU A 162 7.72 0.68 -16.05
C LEU A 162 8.34 1.97 -15.51
N MET A 163 9.59 1.95 -15.06
CA MET A 163 10.27 3.15 -14.55
C MET A 163 10.47 4.24 -15.61
N LEU A 164 10.28 3.95 -16.90
CA LEU A 164 10.34 4.93 -18.00
C LEU A 164 8.98 5.54 -18.33
N VAL A 165 7.90 4.99 -17.77
CA VAL A 165 6.54 5.44 -18.10
C VAL A 165 6.25 6.79 -17.45
N ASN A 166 5.89 7.78 -18.27
CA ASN A 166 5.20 8.96 -17.77
C ASN A 166 3.74 8.61 -17.51
N ILE A 167 3.43 8.27 -16.26
CA ILE A 167 2.08 7.78 -15.91
C ILE A 167 0.99 8.81 -16.11
N SER A 168 1.32 10.11 -16.17
CA SER A 168 0.34 11.17 -16.47
C SER A 168 -0.23 11.06 -17.89
N ASP A 169 0.49 10.42 -18.80
CA ASP A 169 0.06 10.20 -20.18
C ASP A 169 -0.82 8.95 -20.33
N VAL A 170 -0.87 8.09 -19.31
CA VAL A 170 -1.59 6.81 -19.34
C VAL A 170 -2.92 6.94 -18.58
N LYS A 171 -3.97 7.44 -19.25
CA LYS A 171 -5.28 7.75 -18.64
C LYS A 171 -5.97 6.56 -17.96
N LYS A 172 -5.71 5.32 -18.40
CA LYS A 172 -6.31 4.11 -17.82
C LYS A 172 -5.62 3.66 -16.52
N GLY A 173 -4.46 4.25 -16.19
CA GLY A 173 -3.74 4.00 -14.93
C GLY A 173 -2.93 2.70 -14.87
N TYR A 174 -2.76 1.96 -15.99
CA TYR A 174 -1.96 0.73 -16.09
C TYR A 174 -1.50 0.50 -17.53
N LEU A 175 -0.56 -0.42 -17.76
CA LEU A 175 -0.19 -0.90 -19.08
C LEU A 175 -0.68 -2.34 -19.32
N ASN A 176 -1.09 -2.63 -20.56
CA ASN A 176 -1.26 -4.01 -20.99
C ASN A 176 0.08 -4.61 -21.49
N SER A 177 0.09 -5.91 -21.79
CA SER A 177 1.29 -6.64 -22.20
C SER A 177 1.93 -6.08 -23.48
N SER A 178 1.16 -5.54 -24.42
CA SER A 178 1.68 -4.97 -25.67
C SER A 178 2.44 -3.67 -25.41
N GLU A 179 1.82 -2.74 -24.68
CA GLU A 179 2.40 -1.46 -24.29
C GLU A 179 3.67 -1.66 -23.44
N LEU A 180 3.62 -2.59 -22.49
CA LEU A 180 4.77 -2.93 -21.65
C LEU A 180 5.95 -3.45 -22.48
N ASN A 181 5.69 -4.22 -23.55
CA ASN A 181 6.72 -4.70 -24.46
C ASN A 181 7.38 -3.56 -25.25
N GLU A 182 6.69 -2.48 -25.55
CA GLU A 182 7.27 -1.30 -26.20
C GLU A 182 8.26 -0.61 -25.26
N TYR A 183 7.87 -0.34 -24.02
CA TYR A 183 8.77 0.23 -23.01
C TYR A 183 9.97 -0.68 -22.69
N LYS A 184 9.82 -2.01 -22.77
CA LYS A 184 10.98 -2.93 -22.64
C LYS A 184 12.00 -2.76 -23.77
N LYS A 185 11.55 -2.54 -24.99
CA LYS A 185 12.43 -2.26 -26.13
C LYS A 185 13.16 -0.94 -25.93
N GLU A 186 12.46 0.09 -25.46
CA GLU A 186 13.03 1.39 -25.15
C GLU A 186 14.07 1.28 -24.03
N ALA A 187 13.74 0.67 -22.89
CA ALA A 187 14.67 0.46 -21.77
C ALA A 187 15.96 -0.24 -22.20
N LYS A 188 15.84 -1.24 -23.10
CA LYS A 188 16.98 -1.94 -23.67
C LYS A 188 17.81 -1.03 -24.59
N SER A 189 17.17 -0.21 -25.43
CA SER A 189 17.84 0.65 -26.40
C SER A 189 18.72 1.72 -25.76
N ILE A 190 18.35 2.20 -24.56
CA ILE A 190 19.07 3.22 -23.82
C ILE A 190 19.98 2.67 -22.72
N ASP A 191 20.11 1.34 -22.63
CA ASP A 191 20.87 0.64 -21.56
C ASP A 191 20.47 1.10 -20.15
N PHE A 192 19.15 1.20 -19.92
CA PHE A 192 18.56 1.79 -18.71
C PHE A 192 19.04 1.10 -17.44
N LYS A 193 19.11 -0.24 -17.44
CA LYS A 193 19.54 -1.04 -16.30
C LYS A 193 20.94 -0.65 -15.81
N MET A 194 21.91 -0.52 -16.70
CA MET A 194 23.29 -0.16 -16.34
C MET A 194 23.40 1.27 -15.82
N ARG A 195 22.55 2.15 -16.34
CA ARG A 195 22.53 3.57 -15.95
C ARG A 195 21.83 3.84 -14.62
N LYS A 196 20.87 3.00 -14.24
CA LYS A 196 19.96 3.22 -13.09
C LYS A 196 19.93 2.06 -12.09
N TYR A 197 20.96 1.23 -12.07
CA TYR A 197 21.00 -0.01 -11.26
C TYR A 197 20.66 0.22 -9.77
N ASN A 198 21.08 1.34 -9.18
CA ASN A 198 20.76 1.65 -7.77
C ASN A 198 19.28 1.92 -7.57
N GLN A 199 18.65 2.72 -8.45
CA GLN A 199 17.23 3.04 -8.35
C GLN A 199 16.36 1.80 -8.57
N ILE A 200 16.74 0.97 -9.52
CA ILE A 200 16.11 -0.34 -9.77
C ILE A 200 16.22 -1.21 -8.52
N ALA A 201 17.42 -1.31 -7.93
CA ALA A 201 17.62 -2.09 -6.71
C ALA A 201 16.78 -1.57 -5.51
N TYR A 202 16.63 -0.26 -5.36
CA TYR A 202 15.78 0.32 -4.34
C TYR A 202 14.30 -0.03 -4.55
N LEU A 203 13.81 0.06 -5.80
CA LEU A 203 12.43 -0.31 -6.12
C LEU A 203 12.17 -1.78 -5.81
N PHE A 204 13.01 -2.71 -6.25
CA PHE A 204 12.87 -4.13 -5.93
C PHE A 204 12.89 -4.38 -4.42
N ASN A 205 13.74 -3.67 -3.68
CA ASN A 205 13.82 -3.78 -2.22
C ASN A 205 12.52 -3.40 -1.53
N PHE A 206 11.80 -2.39 -2.04
CA PHE A 206 10.50 -1.99 -1.51
C PHE A 206 9.38 -2.93 -1.97
N LEU A 207 9.38 -3.37 -3.22
CA LEU A 207 8.39 -4.33 -3.70
C LEU A 207 8.42 -5.64 -2.91
N ASN A 208 9.61 -6.11 -2.50
CA ASN A 208 9.75 -7.28 -1.62
C ASN A 208 9.17 -7.09 -0.20
N LYS A 209 8.75 -5.89 0.17
CA LYS A 209 8.18 -5.56 1.47
C LYS A 209 6.71 -5.23 1.40
N LEU A 210 6.15 -5.21 0.20
CA LEU A 210 4.71 -5.06 0.03
C LEU A 210 4.02 -6.36 0.42
N ASN A 211 2.91 -6.24 1.12
CA ASN A 211 2.04 -7.37 1.40
C ASN A 211 1.39 -7.87 0.11
N ASP A 212 1.10 -9.15 0.10
CA ASP A 212 0.32 -9.81 -0.92
C ASP A 212 0.95 -9.84 -2.33
N VAL A 213 2.23 -9.47 -2.42
CA VAL A 213 3.05 -9.66 -3.62
C VAL A 213 4.33 -10.38 -3.28
N VAL A 214 4.78 -11.24 -4.17
CA VAL A 214 5.98 -12.07 -3.96
C VAL A 214 6.78 -12.21 -5.23
N PHE A 215 8.11 -12.21 -5.09
CA PHE A 215 9.01 -12.59 -6.17
C PHE A 215 9.27 -14.09 -6.15
N VAL A 216 8.92 -14.76 -7.26
CA VAL A 216 9.23 -16.16 -7.50
C VAL A 216 9.99 -16.27 -8.81
N ASN A 217 11.18 -16.84 -8.81
CA ASN A 217 12.05 -16.99 -10.02
C ASN A 217 12.24 -15.68 -10.80
N ASP A 218 12.50 -14.58 -10.08
CA ASP A 218 12.69 -13.24 -10.66
C ASP A 218 11.45 -12.60 -11.32
N GLU A 219 10.27 -13.14 -11.06
CA GLU A 219 8.99 -12.59 -11.48
C GLU A 219 8.14 -12.19 -10.26
N LEU A 220 7.47 -11.05 -10.32
CA LEU A 220 6.55 -10.55 -9.30
C LEU A 220 5.15 -11.05 -9.59
N TYR A 221 4.50 -11.59 -8.59
CA TYR A 221 3.11 -12.08 -8.60
C TYR A 221 2.34 -11.54 -7.40
N PHE A 222 1.03 -11.58 -7.46
CA PHE A 222 0.22 -11.61 -6.24
C PHE A 222 0.36 -12.97 -5.55
N GLU A 223 0.32 -13.00 -4.22
CA GLU A 223 0.40 -14.25 -3.44
C GLU A 223 -0.84 -15.13 -3.63
N GLU A 224 -2.01 -14.52 -3.71
CA GLU A 224 -3.27 -15.20 -4.00
C GLU A 224 -3.81 -14.78 -5.37
N ASP A 225 -4.43 -15.71 -6.10
CA ASP A 225 -5.11 -15.40 -7.36
C ASP A 225 -6.31 -14.46 -7.08
N ALA A 226 -6.37 -13.34 -7.78
CA ALA A 226 -7.41 -12.33 -7.64
C ALA A 226 -8.83 -12.91 -7.75
N LYS A 227 -9.02 -13.93 -8.59
CA LYS A 227 -10.31 -14.62 -8.74
C LYS A 227 -10.77 -15.30 -7.45
N HIS A 228 -9.85 -15.82 -6.62
CA HIS A 228 -10.19 -16.42 -5.34
C HIS A 228 -10.63 -15.39 -4.31
N ILE A 229 -10.14 -14.15 -4.42
CA ILE A 229 -10.47 -13.08 -3.49
C ILE A 229 -11.79 -12.41 -3.85
N PHE A 230 -12.07 -12.19 -5.14
CA PHE A 230 -13.20 -11.38 -5.61
C PHE A 230 -14.40 -12.17 -6.13
N GLY A 231 -14.25 -13.47 -6.48
CA GLY A 231 -15.30 -14.27 -7.11
C GLY A 231 -15.77 -13.72 -8.46
N ASP A 232 -16.73 -14.42 -9.10
CA ASP A 232 -17.26 -14.04 -10.42
C ASP A 232 -18.21 -12.82 -10.40
N ASP A 233 -18.56 -12.27 -9.22
CA ASP A 233 -19.46 -11.11 -9.04
C ASP A 233 -18.75 -9.75 -9.28
N TYR A 234 -17.48 -9.74 -9.62
CA TYR A 234 -16.65 -8.52 -9.75
C TYR A 234 -16.98 -7.69 -11.01
N GLU A 235 -17.49 -8.31 -12.06
CA GLU A 235 -17.68 -7.63 -13.34
C GLU A 235 -18.88 -6.66 -13.40
N ASP A 236 -19.81 -6.66 -12.44
CA ASP A 236 -21.10 -5.98 -12.56
C ASP A 236 -21.30 -4.74 -11.66
N LYS A 237 -20.31 -4.27 -10.89
CA LYS A 237 -20.49 -3.12 -9.97
C LYS A 237 -19.69 -1.90 -10.39
N LYS A 238 -20.41 -0.82 -10.71
CA LYS A 238 -19.88 0.54 -11.02
C LYS A 238 -19.06 1.23 -9.90
N THR A 239 -18.87 0.60 -8.76
CA THR A 239 -17.95 0.99 -7.70
C THR A 239 -16.89 -0.10 -7.60
N ALA A 240 -15.86 -0.01 -8.41
CA ALA A 240 -14.77 -0.96 -8.39
C ALA A 240 -14.01 -0.82 -7.05
N ARG A 241 -14.08 -1.86 -6.21
CA ARG A 241 -13.15 -2.03 -5.07
C ARG A 241 -11.75 -2.02 -5.64
N ASP A 242 -10.83 -1.33 -4.97
CA ASP A 242 -9.41 -1.47 -5.29
C ASP A 242 -8.93 -2.85 -4.85
N PRO A 243 -8.49 -3.72 -5.75
CA PRO A 243 -8.15 -5.10 -5.42
C PRO A 243 -7.02 -5.20 -4.41
N TYR A 244 -5.99 -4.37 -4.55
CA TYR A 244 -4.84 -4.39 -3.66
C TYR A 244 -5.18 -3.90 -2.25
N LEU A 245 -5.93 -2.81 -2.13
CA LEU A 245 -6.40 -2.31 -0.83
C LEU A 245 -7.32 -3.32 -0.15
N HIS A 246 -8.16 -4.03 -0.91
CA HIS A 246 -9.02 -5.08 -0.36
C HIS A 246 -8.21 -6.28 0.17
N ARG A 247 -7.11 -6.65 -0.49
CA ARG A 247 -6.20 -7.70 0.00
C ARG A 247 -5.55 -7.29 1.32
N ILE A 248 -5.03 -6.07 1.38
CA ILE A 248 -4.45 -5.52 2.62
C ILE A 248 -5.49 -5.48 3.74
N TYR A 249 -6.71 -5.05 3.43
CA TYR A 249 -7.83 -5.05 4.37
C TYR A 249 -8.13 -6.45 4.92
N LYS A 250 -8.19 -7.47 4.05
CA LYS A 250 -8.39 -8.87 4.46
C LYS A 250 -7.27 -9.36 5.38
N VAL A 251 -6.02 -9.05 5.06
CA VAL A 251 -4.86 -9.43 5.89
C VAL A 251 -4.96 -8.80 7.27
N GLN A 252 -5.41 -7.55 7.40
CA GLN A 252 -5.63 -6.91 8.70
C GLN A 252 -6.66 -7.64 9.54
N LEU A 253 -7.82 -7.97 8.96
CA LEU A 253 -8.85 -8.71 9.67
C LEU A 253 -8.38 -10.09 10.12
N GLN A 254 -7.52 -10.75 9.32
CA GLN A 254 -6.89 -12.01 9.73
C GLN A 254 -5.95 -11.83 10.93
N GLU A 255 -5.11 -10.80 10.91
CA GLU A 255 -4.20 -10.48 12.02
C GLU A 255 -4.96 -10.16 13.31
N GLU A 256 -5.98 -9.34 13.22
CA GLU A 256 -6.84 -8.99 14.34
C GLU A 256 -7.51 -10.23 14.93
N CYS A 257 -8.04 -11.09 14.08
CA CYS A 257 -8.64 -12.35 14.49
C CYS A 257 -7.62 -13.28 15.17
N GLU A 258 -6.39 -13.37 14.64
CA GLU A 258 -5.30 -14.15 15.24
C GLU A 258 -4.84 -13.55 16.60
N GLU A 259 -4.83 -12.22 16.76
CA GLU A 259 -4.50 -11.57 18.03
C GLU A 259 -5.55 -11.83 19.12
N ILE A 260 -6.84 -11.78 18.74
CA ILE A 260 -7.95 -11.93 19.69
C ILE A 260 -8.22 -13.40 20.02
N TYR A 261 -8.26 -14.27 19.00
CA TYR A 261 -8.72 -15.66 19.13
C TYR A 261 -7.60 -16.70 19.02
N GLY A 262 -6.38 -16.27 18.71
CA GLY A 262 -5.23 -17.17 18.53
C GLY A 262 -5.18 -17.88 17.18
N ASN A 263 -6.16 -17.71 16.30
CA ASN A 263 -6.24 -18.32 14.98
C ASN A 263 -7.17 -17.50 14.05
N SER A 264 -6.94 -17.56 12.75
CA SER A 264 -7.88 -17.04 11.74
C SER A 264 -9.15 -17.89 11.70
N MET A 265 -10.32 -17.30 11.99
CA MET A 265 -11.61 -17.98 12.02
C MET A 265 -12.76 -17.06 11.65
N CYS A 266 -13.92 -17.63 11.36
CA CYS A 266 -15.17 -16.87 11.31
C CYS A 266 -15.48 -16.34 12.71
N VAL A 267 -15.49 -15.02 12.89
CA VAL A 267 -15.66 -14.40 14.22
C VAL A 267 -17.02 -14.68 14.84
N LEU A 268 -18.03 -14.94 14.00
CA LEU A 268 -19.38 -15.28 14.47
C LEU A 268 -19.56 -16.76 14.83
N GLU A 269 -19.02 -17.66 14.02
CA GLU A 269 -19.13 -19.09 14.26
C GLU A 269 -18.02 -19.64 15.16
N GLN A 270 -16.93 -18.88 15.33
CA GLN A 270 -15.70 -19.31 16.00
C GLN A 270 -15.11 -20.62 15.43
N LEU A 271 -15.29 -20.81 14.11
CA LEU A 271 -14.79 -21.96 13.38
C LEU A 271 -13.75 -21.54 12.36
N SER A 272 -12.64 -22.29 12.30
CA SER A 272 -11.55 -22.08 11.35
C SER A 272 -11.86 -22.70 10.00
N TYR A 273 -12.27 -21.88 9.06
CA TYR A 273 -12.53 -22.32 7.69
C TYR A 273 -11.30 -22.10 6.79
N PRO A 274 -11.09 -22.94 5.78
CA PRO A 274 -10.01 -22.77 4.81
C PRO A 274 -10.12 -21.46 4.02
N ILE A 275 -11.35 -20.97 3.83
CA ILE A 275 -11.66 -19.72 3.10
C ILE A 275 -12.54 -18.86 4.00
N LEU A 276 -12.06 -17.66 4.28
CA LEU A 276 -12.76 -16.63 5.03
C LEU A 276 -12.94 -15.38 4.16
N ILE A 277 -14.03 -14.67 4.37
CA ILE A 277 -14.40 -13.45 3.65
C ILE A 277 -14.18 -12.25 4.55
N ALA A 278 -13.57 -11.20 4.01
CA ALA A 278 -13.50 -9.89 4.64
C ALA A 278 -14.81 -9.13 4.35
N SER A 279 -15.74 -9.23 5.27
CA SER A 279 -17.07 -8.64 5.17
C SER A 279 -17.11 -7.24 5.77
N HIS A 280 -17.83 -6.30 5.16
CA HIS A 280 -17.99 -4.95 5.68
C HIS A 280 -19.18 -4.85 6.63
N ILE A 281 -18.99 -4.16 7.77
CA ILE A 281 -20.08 -3.80 8.70
C ILE A 281 -20.95 -2.72 8.06
N LYS A 282 -20.36 -1.60 7.70
CA LYS A 282 -20.99 -0.58 6.84
C LYS A 282 -20.73 -0.97 5.39
N PRO A 283 -21.78 -1.13 4.56
CA PRO A 283 -21.60 -1.58 3.18
C PRO A 283 -20.56 -0.76 2.41
N PHE A 284 -19.72 -1.42 1.61
CA PHE A 284 -18.66 -0.77 0.82
C PHE A 284 -19.19 0.39 -0.04
N ILE A 285 -20.39 0.24 -0.61
CA ILE A 285 -21.04 1.26 -1.45
C ILE A 285 -21.43 2.53 -0.68
N GLU A 286 -21.58 2.43 0.63
CA GLU A 286 -21.96 3.53 1.54
C GLU A 286 -20.74 4.11 2.28
N SER A 287 -19.61 3.47 2.18
CA SER A 287 -18.35 3.86 2.82
C SER A 287 -17.57 4.86 1.99
N ASP A 288 -16.91 5.79 2.62
CA ASP A 288 -15.90 6.62 1.98
C ASP A 288 -14.58 5.83 1.79
N GLU A 289 -13.59 6.44 1.14
CA GLU A 289 -12.31 5.79 0.82
C GLU A 289 -11.53 5.31 2.07
N ASN A 290 -11.68 5.99 3.19
CA ASN A 290 -11.04 5.64 4.46
C ASN A 290 -11.80 4.51 5.16
N GLU A 291 -13.12 4.62 5.26
CA GLU A 291 -14.00 3.64 5.88
C GLU A 291 -14.01 2.31 5.12
N ALA A 292 -13.92 2.36 3.78
CA ALA A 292 -14.01 1.19 2.91
C ALA A 292 -12.90 0.15 3.15
N TYR A 293 -11.76 0.56 3.69
CA TYR A 293 -10.62 -0.32 3.96
C TYR A 293 -10.13 -0.21 5.41
N ASP A 294 -10.94 0.35 6.30
CA ASP A 294 -10.68 0.39 7.74
C ASP A 294 -11.03 -0.99 8.34
N PRO A 295 -10.09 -1.67 9.03
CA PRO A 295 -10.39 -2.95 9.70
C PRO A 295 -11.49 -2.83 10.74
N ASN A 296 -11.68 -1.66 11.38
CA ASN A 296 -12.81 -1.42 12.29
C ASN A 296 -14.19 -1.46 11.59
N ASN A 297 -14.22 -1.36 10.26
CA ASN A 297 -15.41 -1.55 9.44
C ASN A 297 -15.49 -2.97 8.86
N GLY A 298 -14.84 -3.95 9.46
CA GLY A 298 -14.74 -5.29 8.89
C GLY A 298 -14.90 -6.42 9.87
N LEU A 299 -15.39 -7.55 9.35
CA LEU A 299 -15.46 -8.83 10.06
C LEU A 299 -14.90 -9.93 9.17
N LEU A 300 -14.14 -10.84 9.76
CA LEU A 300 -13.69 -12.05 9.09
C LEU A 300 -14.76 -13.13 9.24
N LEU A 301 -15.45 -13.48 8.15
CA LEU A 301 -16.63 -14.35 8.17
C LEU A 301 -16.46 -15.59 7.29
N SER A 302 -17.19 -16.66 7.61
CA SER A 302 -17.40 -17.75 6.67
C SER A 302 -18.26 -17.28 5.48
N ARG A 303 -18.15 -17.94 4.35
CA ARG A 303 -18.96 -17.63 3.17
C ARG A 303 -20.47 -17.74 3.44
N THR A 304 -20.87 -18.66 4.30
CA THR A 304 -22.27 -18.84 4.69
C THR A 304 -22.78 -17.63 5.45
N ILE A 305 -22.05 -17.19 6.47
CA ILE A 305 -22.42 -16.02 7.29
C ILE A 305 -22.38 -14.74 6.45
N ASP A 306 -21.32 -14.52 5.68
CA ASP A 306 -21.21 -13.35 4.79
C ASP A 306 -22.43 -13.22 3.88
N SER A 307 -22.91 -14.34 3.31
CA SER A 307 -24.10 -14.34 2.45
C SER A 307 -25.40 -13.92 3.15
N LEU A 308 -25.47 -14.00 4.49
CA LEU A 308 -26.60 -13.57 5.29
C LEU A 308 -26.58 -12.07 5.60
N PHE A 309 -25.42 -11.45 5.59
CA PHE A 309 -25.25 -10.00 5.67
C PHE A 309 -25.52 -9.28 4.34
N ASP A 310 -25.51 -9.99 3.22
CA ASP A 310 -25.72 -9.37 1.91
C ASP A 310 -27.22 -9.06 1.67
N GLY A 311 -27.54 -7.77 1.80
CA GLY A 311 -28.85 -7.24 1.45
C GLY A 311 -29.02 -7.14 -0.06
N ARG A 312 -29.64 -8.14 -0.71
CA ARG A 312 -29.83 -8.13 -2.17
C ARG A 312 -30.84 -7.08 -2.64
N LYS A 313 -30.42 -6.16 -3.52
CA LYS A 313 -31.27 -5.26 -4.34
C LYS A 313 -32.49 -4.67 -3.58
N GLY A 314 -32.21 -3.83 -2.59
CA GLY A 314 -33.26 -3.10 -1.86
C GLY A 314 -34.04 -3.93 -0.83
N LYS A 315 -33.56 -5.11 -0.50
CA LYS A 315 -34.06 -5.92 0.63
C LYS A 315 -33.06 -5.83 1.79
N PRO A 316 -33.53 -5.68 3.04
CA PRO A 316 -32.63 -5.69 4.18
C PRO A 316 -31.89 -7.03 4.28
N PRO A 317 -30.69 -7.06 4.92
CA PRO A 317 -29.95 -8.30 5.14
C PRO A 317 -30.76 -9.30 5.97
N TYR A 318 -30.36 -10.57 5.94
CA TYR A 318 -30.96 -11.60 6.79
C TYR A 318 -30.46 -11.52 8.23
N ILE A 319 -29.26 -10.97 8.43
CA ILE A 319 -28.64 -10.74 9.74
C ILE A 319 -28.12 -9.30 9.75
N SER A 320 -28.33 -8.61 10.87
CA SER A 320 -27.75 -7.29 11.16
C SER A 320 -27.33 -7.22 12.63
N PHE A 321 -26.69 -6.14 13.03
CA PHE A 321 -26.32 -5.90 14.43
C PHE A 321 -27.08 -4.70 15.00
N ASN A 322 -27.38 -4.76 16.29
CA ASN A 322 -27.74 -3.61 17.09
C ASN A 322 -26.50 -2.79 17.45
N ASP A 323 -26.72 -1.59 17.98
CA ASP A 323 -25.65 -0.70 18.47
C ASP A 323 -24.84 -1.32 19.62
N ASP A 324 -25.40 -2.31 20.32
CA ASP A 324 -24.72 -3.06 21.39
C ASP A 324 -23.99 -4.32 20.88
N GLY A 325 -23.93 -4.53 19.57
CA GLY A 325 -23.30 -5.70 18.95
C GLY A 325 -24.16 -6.96 18.93
N THR A 326 -25.40 -6.91 19.45
CA THR A 326 -26.32 -8.08 19.42
C THR A 326 -26.79 -8.36 18.00
N ILE A 327 -26.83 -9.65 17.61
CA ILE A 327 -27.34 -10.06 16.30
C ILE A 327 -28.86 -9.98 16.23
N ILE A 328 -29.36 -9.39 15.16
CA ILE A 328 -30.76 -9.35 14.78
C ILE A 328 -30.98 -10.29 13.59
N PHE A 329 -31.87 -11.25 13.75
CA PHE A 329 -32.35 -12.08 12.66
C PHE A 329 -33.56 -11.48 12.00
N SER A 330 -33.52 -11.33 10.68
CA SER A 330 -34.68 -10.88 9.89
C SER A 330 -35.82 -11.92 9.97
N GLU A 331 -37.07 -11.44 9.95
CA GLU A 331 -38.24 -12.30 9.81
C GLU A 331 -38.23 -13.15 8.53
N ARG A 332 -37.47 -12.73 7.53
CA ARG A 332 -37.29 -13.44 6.25
C ARG A 332 -36.37 -14.63 6.33
N LEU A 333 -35.57 -14.78 7.39
CA LEU A 333 -34.73 -15.94 7.60
C LEU A 333 -35.60 -17.15 8.00
N ALA A 334 -35.36 -18.31 7.39
CA ALA A 334 -36.07 -19.53 7.68
C ALA A 334 -35.89 -19.95 9.15
N GLU A 335 -36.92 -20.48 9.77
CA GLU A 335 -36.94 -20.75 11.22
C GLU A 335 -35.90 -21.80 11.64
N ASP A 336 -35.68 -22.84 10.82
CA ASP A 336 -34.64 -23.85 11.04
C ASP A 336 -33.22 -23.24 11.06
N VAL A 337 -32.97 -22.22 10.24
CA VAL A 337 -31.70 -21.49 10.25
C VAL A 337 -31.59 -20.63 11.49
N LYS A 338 -32.67 -19.97 11.92
CA LYS A 338 -32.69 -19.18 13.17
C LYS A 338 -32.43 -20.06 14.39
N GLU A 339 -33.07 -21.25 14.44
CA GLU A 339 -32.88 -22.20 15.53
C GLU A 339 -31.45 -22.72 15.58
N PHE A 340 -30.86 -23.07 14.42
CA PHE A 340 -29.47 -23.49 14.34
C PHE A 340 -28.51 -22.43 14.90
N TRP A 341 -28.75 -21.15 14.60
CA TRP A 341 -27.88 -20.06 15.06
C TRP A 341 -28.16 -19.59 16.47
N LYS A 342 -29.33 -19.88 17.07
CA LYS A 342 -29.61 -19.59 18.47
C LYS A 342 -28.70 -20.36 19.43
N ASP A 343 -28.27 -21.57 19.06
CA ASP A 343 -27.36 -22.39 19.84
C ASP A 343 -25.90 -21.93 19.78
N TYR A 344 -25.54 -21.17 18.75
CA TYR A 344 -24.27 -20.46 18.61
C TYR A 344 -24.41 -19.03 19.14
N GLN A 345 -24.86 -18.91 20.39
CA GLN A 345 -25.02 -17.58 21.01
C GLN A 345 -23.69 -16.88 21.08
N LEU A 346 -23.65 -15.80 20.38
CA LEU A 346 -22.57 -14.84 20.20
C LEU A 346 -22.34 -14.02 21.46
N GLU A 347 -22.24 -14.68 22.62
CA GLU A 347 -22.09 -14.03 23.92
C GLU A 347 -20.77 -13.26 24.07
N ASN A 348 -19.86 -13.31 23.07
CA ASN A 348 -18.51 -12.76 23.21
C ASN A 348 -17.97 -12.01 21.99
N ILE A 349 -18.81 -11.48 21.09
CA ILE A 349 -18.28 -10.56 20.10
C ILE A 349 -18.14 -9.20 20.77
N VAL A 350 -16.92 -8.89 21.18
CA VAL A 350 -16.51 -7.53 21.48
C VAL A 350 -16.15 -6.87 20.15
N LEU A 351 -17.13 -6.19 19.55
CA LEU A 351 -16.86 -5.21 18.52
C LEU A 351 -16.19 -4.02 19.22
N ASN A 352 -14.87 -3.96 19.20
CA ASN A 352 -14.09 -2.82 19.69
C ASN A 352 -14.04 -1.71 18.67
#